data_353af7a3f58b35527314eb0bf8d39ded
#
_entry.id   353af7a3f58b35527314eb0bf8d39ded
#
_cell.length_a   1.000
_cell.length_b   1.000
_cell.length_c   1.000
_cell.angle_alpha   90.00
_cell.angle_beta   90.00
_cell.angle_gamma   90.00
#
_symmetry.space_group_name_H-M   'P 1'
#
loop_
_entity.id
_entity.type
_entity.pdbx_description
1 polymer ?
#
loop_
_entity_poly.entity_id
_entity_poly.type
_entity_poly.pdbx_seq_one_letter_code
_entity_poly.pdbx_strand_id
1 'polypeptide(L)'
;MKVLVVHRQEAVLQNIKDQLGHWYVETYDNGLEGLMAAKMSMFDLILCGQDLPVVTGIEMIRSLRNLSLNRCTPVILLAEGTETEEHSRIFQLLNANLMTMDEISEMKNLEID
;
A
#
# COMPACT_ATOMS: atom_id res chain seq x y z
N MET A 1 6.49 4.07 -13.07
CA MET A 1 5.58 4.37 -11.95
C MET A 1 6.34 4.61 -10.67
N LYS A 2 5.84 5.48 -9.84
CA LYS A 2 6.38 5.73 -8.50
C LYS A 2 5.46 5.07 -7.48
N VAL A 3 5.99 4.14 -6.72
CA VAL A 3 5.22 3.29 -5.80
C VAL A 3 5.71 3.45 -4.37
N LEU A 4 4.77 3.64 -3.44
CA LEU A 4 5.06 3.64 -2.01
C LEU A 4 4.67 2.28 -1.44
N VAL A 5 5.59 1.65 -0.72
CA VAL A 5 5.33 0.36 -0.08
C VAL A 5 5.61 0.48 1.42
N VAL A 6 4.62 0.17 2.23
CA VAL A 6 4.72 0.25 3.69
C VAL A 6 4.35 -1.10 4.28
N HIS A 7 5.27 -1.72 5.00
CA HIS A 7 5.02 -3.01 5.65
C HIS A 7 5.98 -3.18 6.83
N ARG A 8 5.48 -3.79 7.91
CA ARG A 8 6.28 -3.96 9.11
C ARG A 8 7.45 -4.94 8.97
N GLN A 9 7.34 -5.88 8.04
CA GLN A 9 8.35 -6.92 7.85
C GLN A 9 9.29 -6.56 6.70
N GLU A 10 10.57 -6.45 7.02
CA GLU A 10 11.60 -6.13 6.03
C GLU A 10 11.64 -7.13 4.88
N ALA A 11 11.42 -8.41 5.18
CA ALA A 11 11.42 -9.46 4.16
C ALA A 11 10.30 -9.23 3.13
N VAL A 12 9.14 -8.76 3.57
CA VAL A 12 8.02 -8.46 2.68
C VAL A 12 8.34 -7.24 1.82
N LEU A 13 8.91 -6.20 2.42
CA LEU A 13 9.32 -5.00 1.69
C LEU A 13 10.32 -5.35 0.58
N GLN A 14 11.31 -6.17 0.90
CA GLN A 14 12.32 -6.56 -0.07
C GLN A 14 11.71 -7.41 -1.19
N ASN A 15 10.81 -8.32 -0.84
CA ASN A 15 10.12 -9.16 -1.82
C ASN A 15 9.32 -8.30 -2.81
N ILE A 16 8.53 -7.36 -2.30
CA ILE A 16 7.73 -6.49 -3.16
C ILE A 16 8.64 -5.61 -4.02
N LYS A 17 9.69 -5.08 -3.44
CA LYS A 17 10.64 -4.26 -4.17
C LYS A 17 11.28 -5.03 -5.32
N ASP A 18 11.64 -6.30 -5.08
CA ASP A 18 12.20 -7.16 -6.12
C ASP A 18 11.18 -7.45 -7.22
N GLN A 19 9.91 -7.69 -6.85
CA GLN A 19 8.86 -7.94 -7.82
C GLN A 19 8.58 -6.73 -8.70
N LEU A 20 8.67 -5.53 -8.14
CA LEU A 20 8.36 -4.28 -8.82
C LEU A 20 9.62 -3.50 -9.20
N GLY A 21 10.76 -4.19 -9.36
CA GLY A 21 12.04 -3.55 -9.54
C GLY A 21 12.19 -2.66 -10.78
N HIS A 22 11.28 -2.78 -11.75
CA HIS A 22 11.26 -1.93 -12.93
C HIS A 22 10.57 -0.58 -12.69
N TRP A 23 9.99 -0.39 -11.51
CA TRP A 23 9.37 0.88 -11.10
C TRP A 23 10.22 1.52 -10.01
N TYR A 24 10.00 2.81 -9.78
CA TYR A 24 10.61 3.50 -8.65
C TYR A 24 9.83 3.16 -7.38
N VAL A 25 10.46 2.43 -6.47
CA VAL A 25 9.81 1.94 -5.24
C VAL A 25 10.46 2.57 -4.01
N GLU A 26 9.64 3.21 -3.19
CA GLU A 26 10.07 3.81 -1.93
C GLU A 26 9.43 3.01 -0.79
N THR A 27 10.22 2.57 0.17
CA THR A 27 9.76 1.66 1.23
C THR A 27 9.91 2.24 2.62
N TYR A 28 8.96 1.92 3.49
CA TYR A 28 8.99 2.28 4.91
C TYR A 28 8.43 1.13 5.73
N ASP A 29 8.89 1.01 6.98
CA ASP A 29 8.51 -0.11 7.85
C ASP A 29 7.47 0.24 8.91
N ASN A 30 6.92 1.43 8.87
CA ASN A 30 5.86 1.85 9.80
C ASN A 30 4.91 2.84 9.13
N GLY A 31 3.71 2.92 9.69
CA GLY A 31 2.66 3.71 9.08
C GLY A 31 2.87 5.22 9.19
N LEU A 32 3.57 5.69 10.20
CA LEU A 32 3.82 7.12 10.35
C LEU A 32 4.75 7.64 9.25
N GLU A 33 5.87 6.97 9.01
CA GLU A 33 6.80 7.37 7.96
C GLU A 33 6.17 7.22 6.58
N GLY A 34 5.39 6.16 6.37
CA GLY A 34 4.66 5.98 5.13
C GLY A 34 3.68 7.12 4.87
N LEU A 35 2.94 7.51 5.91
CA LEU A 35 2.00 8.62 5.81
C LEU A 35 2.72 9.94 5.52
N MET A 36 3.83 10.18 6.19
CA MET A 36 4.62 11.39 5.97
C MET A 36 5.15 11.47 4.54
N ALA A 37 5.65 10.35 4.01
CA ALA A 37 6.10 10.29 2.63
C ALA A 37 4.96 10.63 1.66
N ALA A 38 3.76 10.10 1.91
CA ALA A 38 2.61 10.34 1.06
C ALA A 38 2.08 11.77 1.17
N LYS A 39 2.38 12.48 2.25
CA LYS A 39 2.06 13.90 2.38
C LYS A 39 3.05 14.79 1.64
N MET A 40 4.27 14.31 1.46
CA MET A 40 5.36 15.08 0.85
C MET A 40 5.47 14.87 -0.66
N SER A 41 5.01 13.75 -1.18
CA SER A 41 5.14 13.40 -2.59
C SER A 41 3.90 12.69 -3.10
N MET A 42 3.65 12.84 -4.40
CA MET A 42 2.57 12.13 -5.06
C MET A 42 3.09 10.79 -5.58
N PHE A 43 2.31 9.73 -5.36
CA PHE A 43 2.62 8.39 -5.83
C PHE A 43 1.58 7.93 -6.84
N ASP A 44 1.97 7.01 -7.71
CA ASP A 44 1.05 6.41 -8.68
C ASP A 44 0.30 5.22 -8.07
N LEU A 45 0.89 4.60 -7.06
CA LEU A 45 0.31 3.45 -6.39
C LEU A 45 0.87 3.38 -4.96
N ILE A 46 0.03 3.00 -4.01
CA ILE A 46 0.44 2.78 -2.62
C ILE A 46 0.06 1.35 -2.23
N LEU A 47 1.06 0.61 -1.76
CA LEU A 47 0.90 -0.75 -1.24
C LEU A 47 1.19 -0.70 0.25
N CYS A 48 0.27 -1.19 1.09
CA CYS A 48 0.52 -1.19 2.53
C CYS A 48 -0.01 -2.42 3.23
N GLY A 49 0.66 -2.79 4.31
CA GLY A 49 0.20 -3.81 5.23
C GLY A 49 -0.90 -3.25 6.11
N GLN A 50 -1.64 -4.13 6.77
CA GLN A 50 -2.73 -3.75 7.66
C GLN A 50 -2.22 -3.46 9.07
N ASP A 51 -1.36 -4.32 9.58
CA ASP A 51 -0.81 -4.21 10.94
C ASP A 51 0.53 -3.49 10.90
N LEU A 52 0.47 -2.17 10.84
CA LEU A 52 1.68 -1.33 10.81
C LEU A 52 1.94 -0.72 12.17
N PRO A 53 3.22 -0.60 12.57
CA PRO A 53 3.56 0.11 13.80
C PRO A 53 3.23 1.59 13.71
N VAL A 54 2.90 2.19 14.83
CA VAL A 54 2.61 3.60 15.08
C VAL A 54 1.26 4.04 14.49
N VAL A 55 1.09 3.88 13.17
CA VAL A 55 -0.17 4.19 12.47
C VAL A 55 -0.54 2.95 11.67
N THR A 56 -1.75 2.43 11.89
CA THR A 56 -2.19 1.23 11.18
C THR A 56 -2.45 1.51 9.70
N GLY A 57 -2.55 0.44 8.90
CA GLY A 57 -2.83 0.59 7.47
C GLY A 57 -4.14 1.34 7.22
N ILE A 58 -5.19 0.98 7.95
CA ILE A 58 -6.50 1.63 7.81
C ILE A 58 -6.41 3.12 8.19
N GLU A 59 -5.75 3.43 9.30
CA GLU A 59 -5.55 4.81 9.72
C GLU A 59 -4.77 5.61 8.69
N MET A 60 -3.72 5.01 8.12
CA MET A 60 -2.92 5.64 7.10
C MET A 60 -3.77 5.97 5.87
N ILE A 61 -4.55 5.00 5.38
CA ILE A 61 -5.39 5.19 4.21
C ILE A 61 -6.46 6.24 4.47
N ARG A 62 -7.10 6.18 5.65
CA ARG A 62 -8.12 7.16 6.01
C ARG A 62 -7.55 8.58 5.98
N SER A 63 -6.35 8.74 6.51
CA SER A 63 -5.66 10.03 6.51
C SER A 63 -5.30 10.47 5.08
N LEU A 64 -4.87 9.55 4.23
CA LEU A 64 -4.54 9.84 2.84
C LEU A 64 -5.73 10.31 2.04
N ARG A 65 -6.90 9.74 2.29
CA ARG A 65 -8.12 10.09 1.57
C ARG A 65 -8.66 11.45 1.97
N ASN A 66 -8.15 12.02 3.06
CA ASN A 66 -8.63 13.28 3.58
C ASN A 66 -7.62 14.41 3.30
N LEU A 67 -7.82 15.13 2.21
CA LEU A 67 -7.07 16.35 1.86
C LEU A 67 -5.56 16.15 1.66
N SER A 68 -5.12 14.99 1.20
CA SER A 68 -3.71 14.79 0.89
C SER A 68 -3.44 14.84 -0.61
N LEU A 69 -2.16 14.92 -0.97
CA LEU A 69 -1.73 14.82 -2.37
C LEU A 69 -2.17 13.50 -3.00
N ASN A 70 -2.27 12.47 -2.18
CA ASN A 70 -2.59 11.12 -2.63
C ASN A 70 -4.02 10.70 -2.33
N ARG A 71 -4.94 11.66 -2.19
CA ARG A 71 -6.34 11.36 -1.86
C ARG A 71 -7.05 10.48 -2.90
N CYS A 72 -6.58 10.49 -4.12
CA CYS A 72 -7.16 9.69 -5.21
C CYS A 72 -6.21 8.59 -5.69
N THR A 73 -5.04 8.46 -5.09
CA THR A 73 -4.07 7.45 -5.49
C THR A 73 -4.61 6.06 -5.19
N PRO A 74 -4.51 5.12 -6.13
CA PRO A 74 -4.90 3.74 -5.86
C PRO A 74 -4.12 3.16 -4.69
N VAL A 75 -4.82 2.50 -3.77
CA VAL A 75 -4.23 1.88 -2.60
C VAL A 75 -4.55 0.40 -2.60
N ILE A 76 -3.53 -0.41 -2.39
CA ILE A 76 -3.65 -1.86 -2.25
C ILE A 76 -3.26 -2.23 -0.82
N LEU A 77 -4.15 -2.95 -0.13
CA LEU A 77 -3.84 -3.54 1.16
C LEU A 77 -3.42 -4.99 0.93
N LEU A 78 -2.33 -5.37 1.56
CA LEU A 78 -1.85 -6.74 1.48
C LEU A 78 -2.76 -7.67 2.29
N ALA A 79 -3.32 -8.68 1.64
CA ALA A 79 -4.23 -9.63 2.29
C ALA A 79 -3.46 -10.53 3.26
N GLU A 80 -4.03 -10.74 4.43
CA GLU A 80 -3.46 -11.61 5.47
C GLU A 80 -4.23 -12.93 5.61
N GLY A 81 -5.39 -13.05 4.96
CA GLY A 81 -6.20 -14.24 5.03
C GLY A 81 -7.15 -14.26 6.24
N THR A 82 -7.11 -13.21 7.06
CA THR A 82 -7.94 -13.12 8.26
C THR A 82 -9.03 -12.05 8.15
N GLU A 83 -9.20 -11.47 6.96
CA GLU A 83 -10.16 -10.41 6.72
C GLU A 83 -11.59 -10.91 6.87
N THR A 84 -12.45 -10.09 7.48
CA THR A 84 -13.87 -10.37 7.63
C THR A 84 -14.67 -9.54 6.62
N GLU A 85 -15.98 -9.81 6.52
CA GLU A 85 -16.86 -8.99 5.69
C GLU A 85 -16.88 -7.54 6.15
N GLU A 86 -16.77 -7.32 7.46
CA GLU A 86 -16.74 -5.98 8.02
C GLU A 86 -15.47 -5.24 7.56
N HIS A 87 -14.33 -5.91 7.59
CA HIS A 87 -13.09 -5.35 7.07
C HIS A 87 -13.23 -4.99 5.59
N SER A 88 -13.83 -5.87 4.81
CA SER A 88 -14.02 -5.63 3.38
C SER A 88 -14.87 -4.39 3.12
N ARG A 89 -15.89 -4.17 3.92
CA ARG A 89 -16.73 -2.97 3.81
C ARG A 89 -15.94 -1.71 4.08
N ILE A 90 -15.09 -1.74 5.12
CA ILE A 90 -14.25 -0.60 5.46
C ILE A 90 -13.28 -0.30 4.32
N PHE A 91 -12.66 -1.33 3.75
CA PHE A 91 -11.74 -1.16 2.63
C PHE A 91 -12.44 -0.56 1.41
N GLN A 92 -13.66 -0.99 1.14
CA GLN A 92 -14.46 -0.42 0.04
C GLN A 92 -14.76 1.06 0.28
N LEU A 93 -15.14 1.40 1.50
CA LEU A 93 -15.43 2.79 1.86
C LEU A 93 -14.19 3.68 1.71
N LEU A 94 -13.01 3.13 1.94
CA LEU A 94 -11.75 3.84 1.79
C LEU A 94 -11.20 3.75 0.36
N ASN A 95 -11.91 3.08 -0.52
CA ASN A 95 -11.50 2.85 -1.90
C ASN A 95 -10.12 2.19 -1.95
N ALA A 96 -9.93 1.15 -1.14
CA ALA A 96 -8.70 0.37 -1.08
C ALA A 96 -8.99 -1.05 -1.57
N ASN A 97 -8.07 -1.59 -2.37
CA ASN A 97 -8.20 -2.94 -2.90
C ASN A 97 -7.35 -3.90 -2.08
N LEU A 98 -7.93 -5.07 -1.76
CA LEU A 98 -7.22 -6.11 -1.05
C LEU A 98 -6.59 -7.07 -2.06
N MET A 99 -5.28 -7.32 -1.95
CA MET A 99 -4.59 -8.23 -2.86
C MET A 99 -3.64 -9.15 -2.11
N THR A 100 -3.50 -10.37 -2.60
CA THR A 100 -2.52 -11.32 -2.08
C THR A 100 -1.13 -11.03 -2.68
N MET A 101 -0.09 -11.65 -2.10
CA MET A 101 1.27 -11.53 -2.65
C MET A 101 1.33 -12.08 -4.07
N ASP A 102 0.60 -13.15 -4.36
CA ASP A 102 0.58 -13.74 -5.71
C ASP A 102 -0.01 -12.74 -6.72
N GLU A 103 -1.09 -12.07 -6.33
CA GLU A 103 -1.70 -11.06 -7.19
C GLU A 103 -0.76 -9.87 -7.41
N ILE A 104 -0.04 -9.48 -6.38
CA ILE A 104 0.96 -8.40 -6.50
C ILE A 104 2.08 -8.82 -7.44
N SER A 105 2.53 -10.06 -7.37
CA SER A 105 3.57 -10.58 -8.26
C SER A 105 3.17 -10.49 -9.72
N GLU A 106 1.90 -10.64 -10.02
CA GLU A 106 1.40 -10.55 -11.38
C GLU A 106 1.37 -9.13 -11.92
N MET A 107 1.41 -8.14 -11.06
CA MET A 107 1.36 -6.73 -11.47
C MET A 107 2.53 -6.33 -12.35
N LYS A 108 3.68 -6.95 -12.20
CA LYS A 108 4.85 -6.65 -13.03
C LYS A 108 4.57 -6.87 -14.52
N ASN A 109 3.58 -7.68 -14.85
CA ASN A 109 3.23 -7.96 -16.24
C ASN A 109 2.39 -6.85 -16.87
N LEU A 110 1.88 -5.92 -16.06
CA LEU A 110 1.06 -4.82 -16.56
C LEU A 110 1.88 -3.76 -17.29
N GLU A 111 3.20 -3.80 -17.15
CA GLU A 111 4.11 -2.84 -17.75
C GLU A 111 4.58 -3.21 -19.16
N ILE A 112 4.07 -4.28 -19.71
CA ILE A 112 4.52 -4.78 -21.01
C ILE A 112 4.09 -3.86 -22.13
N ASP A 113 3.10 -3.04 -21.90
CA ASP A 113 2.64 -2.08 -22.92
C ASP A 113 3.49 -0.78 -22.93
#